data_685e6e8451f1011e4589e64e0ac2e2f3
#
_entry.id   685e6e8451f1011e4589e64e0ac2e2f3
#
_cell.length_a   1.000
_cell.length_b   1.000
_cell.length_c   1.000
_cell.angle_alpha   90.00
_cell.angle_beta   90.00
_cell.angle_gamma   90.00
#
_symmetry.space_group_name_H-M   'P 1'
#
loop_
_entity.id
_entity.type
_entity.pdbx_description
1 polymer ?
#
loop_
_entity_poly.entity_id
_entity_poly.type
_entity_poly.pdbx_seq_one_letter_code
_entity_poly.pdbx_strand_id
1 'polypeptide(L)'
;DEISELVDFLCLPKLGNIRIMKLEYQVAQKLHGATEYRSKRAHDLIDLQLIFSQNEIDLSKTASVCRELFRYRRKQPWPSFVVKNDNWDVAYANQKDGLNVLPTVDDAIDWTNELIKRIENA
;
A
#
# COMPACT_ATOMS: atom_id res chain seq x y z
N ASP A 1 7.96 -15.34 -6.37
CA ASP A 1 6.55 -14.93 -6.36
C ASP A 1 6.19 -14.23 -5.06
N GLU A 2 4.96 -13.81 -4.94
CA GLU A 2 4.49 -13.05 -3.79
C GLU A 2 4.61 -13.80 -2.46
N ILE A 3 4.31 -15.09 -2.47
CA ILE A 3 4.41 -15.92 -1.26
C ILE A 3 5.86 -16.08 -0.84
N SER A 4 6.75 -16.36 -1.78
CA SER A 4 8.18 -16.49 -1.49
C SER A 4 8.76 -15.21 -0.94
N GLU A 5 8.38 -14.07 -1.52
CA GLU A 5 8.81 -12.76 -1.05
C GLU A 5 8.32 -12.51 0.38
N LEU A 6 7.06 -12.85 0.68
CA LEU A 6 6.52 -12.69 2.02
C LEU A 6 7.28 -13.54 3.03
N VAL A 7 7.55 -14.79 2.71
CA VAL A 7 8.30 -15.69 3.61
C VAL A 7 9.69 -15.14 3.87
N ASP A 8 10.42 -14.75 2.82
CA ASP A 8 11.76 -14.20 2.96
C ASP A 8 11.76 -12.92 3.80
N PHE A 9 10.78 -12.04 3.54
CA PHE A 9 10.66 -10.77 4.25
C PHE A 9 10.39 -11.00 5.74
N LEU A 10 9.48 -11.92 6.08
CA LEU A 10 9.09 -12.19 7.46
C LEU A 10 10.15 -12.97 8.25
N CYS A 11 11.17 -13.48 7.60
CA CYS A 11 12.32 -14.07 8.27
C CYS A 11 13.31 -13.01 8.79
N LEU A 12 13.09 -11.74 8.46
CA LEU A 12 13.93 -10.66 8.98
C LEU A 12 13.72 -10.49 10.49
N PRO A 13 14.82 -10.31 11.27
CA PRO A 13 14.71 -10.34 12.74
C PRO A 13 13.82 -9.29 13.37
N LYS A 14 13.55 -8.19 12.68
CA LYS A 14 12.80 -7.05 13.24
C LYS A 14 11.29 -7.15 13.06
N LEU A 15 10.79 -8.15 12.33
CA LEU A 15 9.40 -8.14 11.92
C LEU A 15 8.45 -8.96 12.77
N GLY A 16 8.89 -9.89 13.55
CA GLY A 16 8.05 -10.61 14.49
C GLY A 16 7.07 -11.61 13.86
N ASN A 17 5.86 -11.71 14.38
CA ASN A 17 4.93 -12.79 14.08
C ASN A 17 4.20 -12.62 12.76
N ILE A 18 4.22 -13.68 11.93
CA ILE A 18 3.61 -13.67 10.59
C ILE A 18 2.08 -13.42 10.63
N ARG A 19 1.37 -13.95 11.63
CA ARG A 19 -0.09 -13.78 11.73
C ARG A 19 -0.47 -12.33 11.96
N ILE A 20 0.29 -11.63 12.80
CA ILE A 20 0.01 -10.25 13.16
C ILE A 20 0.31 -9.33 11.97
N MET A 21 1.31 -9.67 11.16
CA MET A 21 1.81 -8.78 10.12
C MET A 21 1.21 -9.02 8.74
N LYS A 22 0.27 -9.96 8.61
CA LYS A 22 -0.26 -10.31 7.29
C LYS A 22 -0.99 -9.15 6.62
N LEU A 23 -1.92 -8.49 7.34
CA LEU A 23 -2.65 -7.33 6.80
C LEU A 23 -1.72 -6.14 6.62
N GLU A 24 -0.86 -5.88 7.59
CA GLU A 24 0.10 -4.79 7.53
C GLU A 24 1.09 -4.98 6.38
N TYR A 25 1.47 -6.22 6.09
CA TYR A 25 2.29 -6.52 4.92
C TYR A 25 1.54 -6.23 3.63
N GLN A 26 0.26 -6.64 3.53
CA GLN A 26 -0.54 -6.35 2.34
C GLN A 26 -0.64 -4.85 2.09
N VAL A 27 -0.89 -4.07 3.14
CA VAL A 27 -0.93 -2.61 3.04
C VAL A 27 0.41 -2.07 2.55
N ALA A 28 1.50 -2.50 3.15
CA ALA A 28 2.84 -2.05 2.76
C ALA A 28 3.15 -2.40 1.30
N GLN A 29 2.78 -3.59 0.87
CA GLN A 29 2.98 -4.03 -0.50
C GLN A 29 2.21 -3.17 -1.50
N LYS A 30 0.94 -2.85 -1.19
CA LYS A 30 0.12 -1.98 -2.03
C LYS A 30 0.67 -0.57 -2.08
N LEU A 31 1.11 -0.04 -0.95
CA LEU A 31 1.72 1.28 -0.89
C LEU A 31 3.03 1.31 -1.69
N HIS A 32 3.83 0.27 -1.59
CA HIS A 32 5.07 0.19 -2.37
C HIS A 32 4.76 0.19 -3.88
N GLY A 33 3.80 -0.63 -4.31
CA GLY A 33 3.42 -0.70 -5.73
C GLY A 33 2.86 0.61 -6.25
N ALA A 34 1.99 1.28 -5.47
CA ALA A 34 1.35 2.52 -5.90
C ALA A 34 2.31 3.71 -5.95
N THR A 35 3.38 3.70 -5.16
CA THR A 35 4.33 4.82 -5.06
C THR A 35 5.58 4.65 -5.92
N GLU A 36 5.72 3.53 -6.64
CA GLU A 36 6.85 3.36 -7.54
C GLU A 36 6.83 4.38 -8.68
N TYR A 37 8.02 4.76 -9.14
CA TYR A 37 8.16 5.64 -10.28
C TYR A 37 7.49 5.01 -11.51
N ARG A 38 6.65 5.79 -12.19
CA ARG A 38 5.86 5.33 -13.35
C ARG A 38 4.98 4.10 -13.06
N SER A 39 4.47 4.02 -11.84
CA SER A 39 3.60 2.92 -11.45
C SER A 39 2.38 2.80 -12.37
N LYS A 40 2.03 1.56 -12.71
CA LYS A 40 0.81 1.24 -13.45
C LYS A 40 -0.26 0.64 -12.52
N ARG A 41 -0.11 0.84 -11.23
CA ARG A 41 -0.89 0.14 -10.21
C ARG A 41 -1.96 1.01 -9.57
N ALA A 42 -2.76 1.70 -10.40
CA ALA A 42 -3.89 2.48 -9.90
C ALA A 42 -4.87 1.61 -9.08
N HIS A 43 -4.99 0.33 -9.41
CA HIS A 43 -5.85 -0.60 -8.68
C HIS A 43 -5.43 -0.79 -7.21
N ASP A 44 -4.17 -0.56 -6.87
CA ASP A 44 -3.72 -0.64 -5.49
C ASP A 44 -4.43 0.37 -4.60
N LEU A 45 -4.84 1.52 -5.16
CA LEU A 45 -5.60 2.52 -4.42
C LEU A 45 -7.00 2.02 -4.06
N ILE A 46 -7.60 1.23 -4.93
CA ILE A 46 -8.89 0.59 -4.69
C ILE A 46 -8.74 -0.47 -3.60
N ASP A 47 -7.73 -1.33 -3.74
CA ASP A 47 -7.46 -2.41 -2.79
C ASP A 47 -7.22 -1.85 -1.38
N LEU A 48 -6.44 -0.77 -1.25
CA LEU A 48 -6.19 -0.14 0.04
C LEU A 48 -7.48 0.37 0.70
N GLN A 49 -8.35 1.03 -0.08
CA GLN A 49 -9.63 1.49 0.45
C GLN A 49 -10.48 0.34 0.97
N LEU A 50 -10.52 -0.77 0.23
CA LEU A 50 -11.30 -1.95 0.62
C LEU A 50 -10.70 -2.60 1.87
N ILE A 51 -9.39 -2.72 1.95
CA ILE A 51 -8.72 -3.29 3.13
C ILE A 51 -9.07 -2.48 4.38
N PHE A 52 -8.96 -1.15 4.31
CA PHE A 52 -9.23 -0.29 5.46
C PHE A 52 -10.71 -0.20 5.81
N SER A 53 -11.62 -0.40 4.85
CA SER A 53 -13.06 -0.41 5.13
C SER A 53 -13.52 -1.69 5.81
N GLN A 54 -12.77 -2.78 5.68
CA GLN A 54 -13.17 -4.11 6.14
C GLN A 54 -12.38 -4.59 7.36
N ASN A 55 -11.33 -3.91 7.75
CA ASN A 55 -10.42 -4.36 8.80
C ASN A 55 -9.94 -3.21 9.66
N GLU A 56 -9.63 -3.52 10.92
CA GLU A 56 -8.85 -2.61 11.76
C GLU A 56 -7.37 -2.90 11.52
N ILE A 57 -6.62 -1.86 11.18
CA ILE A 57 -5.20 -1.98 10.84
C ILE A 57 -4.37 -1.25 11.88
N ASP A 58 -3.37 -1.93 12.42
CA ASP A 58 -2.42 -1.32 13.34
C ASP A 58 -1.41 -0.48 12.56
N LEU A 59 -1.57 0.84 12.61
CA LEU A 59 -0.73 1.76 11.82
C LEU A 59 0.71 1.76 12.28
N SER A 60 0.97 1.55 13.57
CA SER A 60 2.33 1.48 14.09
C SER A 60 3.08 0.27 13.52
N LYS A 61 2.42 -0.89 13.50
CA LYS A 61 3.00 -2.09 12.89
C LYS A 61 3.16 -1.92 11.39
N THR A 62 2.18 -1.29 10.74
CA THR A 62 2.26 -1.00 9.31
C THR A 62 3.48 -0.12 9.00
N ALA A 63 3.75 0.87 9.84
CA ALA A 63 4.93 1.73 9.67
C ALA A 63 6.23 0.92 9.71
N SER A 64 6.33 -0.01 10.67
CA SER A 64 7.52 -0.87 10.77
C SER A 64 7.68 -1.73 9.52
N VAL A 65 6.59 -2.31 9.04
CA VAL A 65 6.62 -3.16 7.83
C VAL A 65 6.99 -2.33 6.60
N CYS A 66 6.42 -1.13 6.48
CA CYS A 66 6.73 -0.25 5.35
C CYS A 66 8.22 0.11 5.32
N ARG A 67 8.79 0.50 6.47
CA ARG A 67 10.21 0.84 6.54
C ARG A 67 11.08 -0.33 6.08
N GLU A 68 10.77 -1.53 6.57
CA GLU A 68 11.57 -2.71 6.23
C GLU A 68 11.35 -3.15 4.78
N LEU A 69 10.11 -3.15 4.29
CA LEU A 69 9.81 -3.58 2.92
C LEU A 69 10.43 -2.65 1.88
N PHE A 70 10.28 -1.33 2.06
CA PHE A 70 10.83 -0.36 1.12
C PHE A 70 12.35 -0.46 1.08
N ARG A 71 12.99 -0.63 2.24
CA ARG A 71 14.43 -0.84 2.31
C ARG A 71 14.84 -2.14 1.63
N TYR A 72 14.09 -3.21 1.85
CA TYR A 72 14.37 -4.52 1.27
C TYR A 72 14.33 -4.48 -0.26
N ARG A 73 13.33 -3.82 -0.82
CA ARG A 73 13.16 -3.75 -2.28
C ARG A 73 14.11 -2.78 -2.96
N ARG A 74 14.66 -1.82 -2.24
CA ARG A 74 15.69 -0.90 -2.74
C ARG A 74 15.29 -0.12 -4.00
N LYS A 75 14.02 0.28 -4.11
CA LYS A 75 13.54 1.12 -5.21
C LYS A 75 13.34 2.55 -4.72
N GLN A 76 12.13 2.88 -4.25
CA GLN A 76 11.93 4.19 -3.64
C GLN A 76 11.99 4.08 -2.12
N PRO A 77 12.30 5.17 -1.41
CA PRO A 77 12.38 5.15 0.06
C PRO A 77 11.00 5.19 0.70
N TRP A 78 10.95 4.88 2.00
CA TRP A 78 9.77 5.16 2.83
C TRP A 78 10.02 6.45 3.61
N PRO A 79 9.08 7.40 3.66
CA PRO A 79 7.85 7.41 2.90
C PRO A 79 8.06 7.89 1.47
N SER A 80 7.20 7.44 0.59
CA SER A 80 7.04 7.97 -0.75
C SER A 80 5.55 8.22 -0.98
N PHE A 81 5.21 9.16 -1.86
CA PHE A 81 3.82 9.53 -2.08
C PHE A 81 3.36 9.13 -3.47
N VAL A 82 2.05 8.97 -3.60
CA VAL A 82 1.42 8.56 -4.85
C VAL A 82 1.35 9.75 -5.78
N VAL A 83 1.76 9.53 -7.02
CA VAL A 83 1.66 10.52 -8.12
C VAL A 83 0.82 9.91 -9.22
N LYS A 84 -0.13 10.69 -9.75
CA LYS A 84 -0.96 10.22 -10.85
C LYS A 84 -0.11 9.99 -12.09
N ASN A 85 -0.24 8.81 -12.68
CA ASN A 85 0.49 8.44 -13.88
C ASN A 85 -0.46 8.33 -15.07
N ASP A 86 0.09 8.12 -16.26
CA ASP A 86 -0.70 8.01 -17.48
C ASP A 86 -1.73 6.90 -17.38
N ASN A 87 -2.93 7.15 -17.88
CA ASN A 87 -4.05 6.21 -17.92
C ASN A 87 -4.66 5.85 -16.55
N TRP A 88 -4.24 6.49 -15.48
CA TRP A 88 -4.79 6.20 -14.14
C TRP A 88 -6.26 6.59 -14.04
N ASP A 89 -6.69 7.68 -14.67
CA ASP A 89 -8.11 8.07 -14.66
C ASP A 89 -8.98 6.96 -15.24
N VAL A 90 -8.60 6.44 -16.40
CA VAL A 90 -9.35 5.40 -17.10
C VAL A 90 -9.28 4.08 -16.33
N ALA A 91 -8.08 3.69 -15.90
CA ALA A 91 -7.88 2.44 -15.16
C ALA A 91 -8.68 2.43 -13.88
N TYR A 92 -8.65 3.52 -13.12
CA TYR A 92 -9.39 3.61 -11.86
C TYR A 92 -10.89 3.55 -12.11
N ALA A 93 -11.39 4.30 -13.08
CA ALA A 93 -12.81 4.32 -13.40
C ALA A 93 -13.33 2.94 -13.80
N ASN A 94 -12.55 2.20 -14.58
CA ASN A 94 -12.92 0.85 -15.00
C ASN A 94 -12.90 -0.15 -13.86
N GLN A 95 -11.92 -0.05 -12.99
CA GLN A 95 -11.70 -1.05 -11.91
C GLN A 95 -12.58 -0.81 -10.69
N LYS A 96 -13.04 0.42 -10.46
CA LYS A 96 -13.88 0.73 -9.31
C LYS A 96 -15.35 0.34 -9.51
N ASP A 97 -15.74 -0.02 -10.72
CA ASP A 97 -17.13 -0.28 -11.05
C ASP A 97 -17.74 -1.34 -10.13
N GLY A 98 -18.88 -1.01 -9.54
CA GLY A 98 -19.55 -1.90 -8.59
C GLY A 98 -18.93 -1.95 -7.20
N LEU A 99 -17.89 -1.16 -6.92
CA LEU A 99 -17.21 -1.15 -5.63
C LEU A 99 -17.50 0.15 -4.86
N ASN A 100 -17.55 0.01 -3.53
CA ASN A 100 -17.79 1.16 -2.64
C ASN A 100 -16.45 1.84 -2.31
N VAL A 101 -15.94 2.60 -3.25
CA VAL A 101 -14.69 3.34 -3.10
C VAL A 101 -14.89 4.78 -3.58
N LEU A 102 -13.89 5.64 -3.33
CA LEU A 102 -13.94 7.04 -3.72
C LEU A 102 -14.18 7.18 -5.23
N PRO A 103 -14.89 8.24 -5.66
CA PRO A 103 -15.37 8.31 -7.04
C PRO A 103 -14.30 8.57 -8.09
N THR A 104 -13.22 9.28 -7.76
CA THR A 104 -12.18 9.62 -8.73
C THR A 104 -10.82 9.17 -8.26
N VAL A 105 -9.90 8.99 -9.21
CA VAL A 105 -8.53 8.63 -8.87
C VAL A 105 -7.85 9.76 -8.08
N ASP A 106 -8.18 11.01 -8.36
CA ASP A 106 -7.61 12.15 -7.62
C ASP A 106 -7.99 12.09 -6.15
N ASP A 107 -9.25 11.79 -5.85
CA ASP A 107 -9.70 11.60 -4.48
C ASP A 107 -8.99 10.42 -3.81
N ALA A 108 -8.82 9.35 -4.54
CA ALA A 108 -8.13 8.15 -4.04
C ALA A 108 -6.65 8.42 -3.77
N ILE A 109 -6.00 9.21 -4.62
CA ILE A 109 -4.61 9.62 -4.41
C ILE A 109 -4.48 10.45 -3.14
N ASP A 110 -5.35 11.43 -2.96
CA ASP A 110 -5.34 12.28 -1.76
C ASP A 110 -5.55 11.45 -0.50
N TRP A 111 -6.52 10.55 -0.53
CA TRP A 111 -6.79 9.65 0.59
C TRP A 111 -5.58 8.78 0.92
N THR A 112 -4.94 8.22 -0.10
CA THR A 112 -3.79 7.35 0.09
C THR A 112 -2.59 8.13 0.65
N ASN A 113 -2.36 9.34 0.14
CA ASN A 113 -1.24 10.16 0.62
C ASN A 113 -1.46 10.61 2.08
N GLU A 114 -2.69 10.90 2.47
CA GLU A 114 -3.01 11.16 3.88
C GLU A 114 -2.79 9.93 4.74
N LEU A 115 -3.16 8.75 4.23
CA LEU A 115 -2.90 7.48 4.91
C LEU A 115 -1.40 7.29 5.15
N ILE A 116 -0.58 7.56 4.14
CA ILE A 116 0.88 7.44 4.26
C ILE A 116 1.40 8.34 5.38
N LYS A 117 0.92 9.57 5.46
CA LYS A 117 1.30 10.49 6.54
C LYS A 117 0.89 9.95 7.91
N ARG A 118 -0.31 9.41 8.02
CA ARG A 118 -0.79 8.84 9.28
C ARG A 118 0.04 7.63 9.70
N ILE A 119 0.41 6.78 8.76
CA ILE A 119 1.27 5.63 9.04
C ILE A 119 2.65 6.10 9.51
N GLU A 120 3.23 7.07 8.82
CA GLU A 120 4.55 7.61 9.18
C GLU A 120 4.55 8.18 10.60
N ASN A 121 3.47 8.81 11.00
CA ASN A 121 3.37 9.47 12.31
C ASN A 121 2.82 8.57 13.41
N ALA A 122 2.58 7.32 13.13
CA ALA A 122 1.98 6.39 14.09
C ALA A 122 2.98 5.86 15.13
#